data_7bbc3146049eb8140619c10d8401990a
#
_entry.id   7bbc3146049eb8140619c10d8401990a
#
_cell.length_a   1.000
_cell.length_b   1.000
_cell.length_c   1.000
_cell.angle_alpha   90.00
_cell.angle_beta   90.00
_cell.angle_gamma   90.00
#
_symmetry.space_group_name_H-M   'P 1'
#
loop_
_entity.id
_entity.type
_entity.pdbx_description
1 polymer ?
#
loop_
_entity_poly.entity_id
_entity_poly.type
_entity_poly.pdbx_seq_one_letter_code
_entity_poly.pdbx_strand_id
1 'polypeptide(L)'
;LKNVSKELSRLAAWFRLVYTVFLGVSLLFFFLVLELVTGAGYSEAFGSSQTEAQATLFLDAFNYTWYIGLAAFGIHLMLVGYLLRRSGSAHRILATLLMVAGAAYVVDTTAISLLSTYSNYADLFLAMVALPSVVGELGLAIWLLRKAGKQQPALR
;
A
#
# COMPACT_ATOMS: atom_id res chain seq x y z
N LEU A 1 -21.09 -1.10 1.42
CA LEU A 1 -20.55 -0.31 2.54
C LEU A 1 -21.24 1.07 2.65
N LYS A 2 -21.69 1.66 1.54
CA LYS A 2 -22.41 2.95 1.53
C LYS A 2 -23.65 2.98 2.43
N ASN A 3 -24.31 1.84 2.61
CA ASN A 3 -25.51 1.70 3.47
C ASN A 3 -25.18 1.76 4.97
N VAL A 4 -23.91 1.59 5.34
CA VAL A 4 -23.45 1.68 6.75
C VAL A 4 -23.09 3.13 7.11
N SER A 5 -22.26 3.75 6.26
CA SER A 5 -21.92 5.18 6.33
C SER A 5 -21.42 5.62 4.95
N LYS A 6 -22.09 6.60 4.40
CA LYS A 6 -21.78 7.17 3.09
C LYS A 6 -20.48 7.98 3.15
N GLU A 7 -20.28 8.72 4.24
CA GLU A 7 -19.11 9.57 4.49
C GLU A 7 -17.85 8.73 4.65
N LEU A 8 -17.87 7.71 5.52
CA LEU A 8 -16.72 6.81 5.72
C LEU A 8 -16.39 5.99 4.48
N SER A 9 -17.41 5.58 3.70
CA SER A 9 -17.18 4.89 2.42
C SER A 9 -16.50 5.79 1.39
N ARG A 10 -16.86 7.08 1.35
CA ARG A 10 -16.21 8.07 0.49
C ARG A 10 -14.78 8.33 0.96
N LEU A 11 -14.59 8.52 2.27
CA LEU A 11 -13.27 8.74 2.86
C LEU A 11 -12.32 7.57 2.55
N ALA A 12 -12.81 6.32 2.71
CA ALA A 12 -12.03 5.14 2.33
C ALA A 12 -11.64 5.16 0.84
N ALA A 13 -12.56 5.55 -0.06
CA ALA A 13 -12.26 5.66 -1.48
C ALA A 13 -11.22 6.75 -1.78
N TRP A 14 -11.29 7.89 -1.08
CA TRP A 14 -10.30 8.96 -1.22
C TRP A 14 -8.90 8.52 -0.78
N PHE A 15 -8.77 7.84 0.37
CA PHE A 15 -7.48 7.30 0.80
C PHE A 15 -6.92 6.26 -0.18
N ARG A 16 -7.79 5.45 -0.81
CA ARG A 16 -7.36 4.54 -1.87
C ARG A 16 -6.84 5.28 -3.10
N LEU A 17 -7.52 6.37 -3.49
CA LEU A 17 -7.08 7.21 -4.60
C LEU A 17 -5.73 7.87 -4.29
N VAL A 18 -5.57 8.44 -3.08
CA VAL A 18 -4.30 9.03 -2.64
C VAL A 18 -3.17 8.01 -2.74
N TYR A 19 -3.36 6.79 -2.19
CA TYR A 19 -2.39 5.71 -2.34
C TYR A 19 -2.04 5.44 -3.81
N THR A 20 -3.04 5.35 -4.68
CA THR A 20 -2.83 5.04 -6.11
C THR A 20 -2.01 6.14 -6.80
N VAL A 21 -2.23 7.40 -6.45
CA VAL A 21 -1.46 8.55 -6.96
C VAL A 21 0.01 8.45 -6.49
N PHE A 22 0.24 8.23 -5.19
CA PHE A 22 1.60 8.08 -4.66
C PHE A 22 2.33 6.88 -5.26
N LEU A 23 1.64 5.74 -5.47
CA LEU A 23 2.19 4.59 -6.18
C LEU A 23 2.60 4.96 -7.61
N GLY A 24 1.74 5.67 -8.34
CA GLY A 24 2.06 6.14 -9.69
C GLY A 24 3.28 7.07 -9.73
N VAL A 25 3.36 8.01 -8.77
CA VAL A 25 4.52 8.92 -8.66
C VAL A 25 5.80 8.15 -8.28
N SER A 26 5.73 7.20 -7.35
CA SER A 26 6.90 6.40 -6.97
C SER A 26 7.46 5.63 -8.17
N LEU A 27 6.60 5.05 -9.01
CA LEU A 27 7.03 4.34 -10.22
C LEU A 27 7.79 5.23 -11.21
N LEU A 28 7.52 6.54 -11.25
CA LEU A 28 8.31 7.47 -12.09
C LEU A 28 9.78 7.49 -11.69
N PHE A 29 10.09 7.47 -10.38
CA PHE A 29 11.48 7.40 -9.92
C PHE A 29 12.15 6.09 -10.32
N PHE A 30 11.40 4.97 -10.30
CA PHE A 30 11.90 3.69 -10.76
C PHE A 30 12.21 3.70 -12.26
N PHE A 31 11.37 4.34 -13.08
CA PHE A 31 11.65 4.53 -14.51
C PHE A 31 12.87 5.43 -14.76
N LEU A 32 13.09 6.46 -13.92
CA LEU A 32 14.28 7.29 -14.02
C LEU A 32 15.56 6.49 -13.76
N VAL A 33 15.55 5.57 -12.78
CA VAL A 33 16.68 4.65 -12.57
C VAL A 33 16.92 3.78 -13.80
N LEU A 34 15.86 3.20 -14.34
CA LEU A 34 15.96 2.36 -15.54
C LEU A 34 16.56 3.14 -16.72
N GLU A 35 16.07 4.34 -16.99
CA GLU A 35 16.57 5.21 -18.05
C GLU A 35 18.02 5.61 -17.82
N LEU A 36 18.38 5.94 -16.57
CA LEU A 36 19.75 6.32 -16.21
C LEU A 36 20.76 5.19 -16.47
N VAL A 37 20.36 3.95 -16.19
CA VAL A 37 21.25 2.77 -16.32
C VAL A 37 21.28 2.21 -17.74
N THR A 38 20.16 2.28 -18.47
CA THR A 38 20.03 1.67 -19.81
C THR A 38 20.08 2.68 -20.94
N GLY A 39 19.84 3.97 -20.65
CA GLY A 39 19.82 5.04 -21.66
C GLY A 39 21.20 5.33 -22.23
N ALA A 40 21.28 5.39 -23.56
CA ALA A 40 22.53 5.68 -24.25
C ALA A 40 23.04 7.09 -23.92
N GLY A 41 24.26 7.15 -23.35
CA GLY A 41 24.99 8.41 -23.12
C GLY A 41 24.94 8.92 -21.67
N TYR A 42 24.03 8.47 -20.79
CA TYR A 42 24.01 8.95 -19.40
C TYR A 42 25.25 8.48 -18.61
N SER A 43 25.62 7.20 -18.72
CA SER A 43 26.81 6.65 -18.07
C SER A 43 28.10 7.24 -18.62
N GLU A 44 28.14 7.59 -19.91
CA GLU A 44 29.27 8.28 -20.53
C GLU A 44 29.37 9.75 -20.08
N ALA A 45 28.22 10.43 -19.95
CA ALA A 45 28.15 11.84 -19.57
C ALA A 45 28.47 12.07 -18.09
N PHE A 46 27.98 11.20 -17.20
CA PHE A 46 28.14 11.35 -15.74
C PHE A 46 29.32 10.56 -15.17
N GLY A 47 29.75 9.48 -15.85
CA GLY A 47 30.70 8.50 -15.30
C GLY A 47 30.02 7.55 -14.30
N SER A 48 30.63 6.39 -14.05
CA SER A 48 30.03 5.30 -13.27
C SER A 48 29.64 5.72 -11.85
N SER A 49 30.52 6.42 -11.15
CA SER A 49 30.28 6.82 -9.74
C SER A 49 29.10 7.78 -9.58
N GLN A 50 28.95 8.76 -10.47
CA GLN A 50 27.79 9.67 -10.42
C GLN A 50 26.51 8.98 -10.83
N THR A 51 26.55 8.09 -11.82
CA THR A 51 25.40 7.29 -12.24
C THR A 51 24.88 6.43 -11.08
N GLU A 52 25.76 5.76 -10.36
CA GLU A 52 25.40 4.95 -9.18
C GLU A 52 24.78 5.81 -8.06
N ALA A 53 25.37 6.98 -7.76
CA ALA A 53 24.87 7.88 -6.75
C ALA A 53 23.46 8.43 -7.11
N GLN A 54 23.25 8.80 -8.37
CA GLN A 54 21.93 9.26 -8.83
C GLN A 54 20.90 8.13 -8.86
N ALA A 55 21.28 6.92 -9.27
CA ALA A 55 20.40 5.75 -9.23
C ALA A 55 19.95 5.46 -7.79
N THR A 56 20.88 5.50 -6.83
CA THR A 56 20.59 5.34 -5.40
C THR A 56 19.61 6.41 -4.91
N LEU A 57 19.86 7.69 -5.25
CA LEU A 57 18.97 8.79 -4.87
C LEU A 57 17.55 8.59 -5.39
N PHE A 58 17.39 8.15 -6.64
CA PHE A 58 16.07 7.88 -7.20
C PHE A 58 15.38 6.66 -6.58
N LEU A 59 16.15 5.61 -6.21
CA LEU A 59 15.61 4.48 -5.46
C LEU A 59 15.14 4.90 -4.06
N ASP A 60 15.87 5.77 -3.39
CA ASP A 60 15.46 6.34 -2.10
C ASP A 60 14.19 7.18 -2.26
N ALA A 61 14.12 8.03 -3.30
CA ALA A 61 12.93 8.80 -3.61
C ALA A 61 11.70 7.92 -3.92
N PHE A 62 11.91 6.79 -4.64
CA PHE A 62 10.88 5.77 -4.82
C PHE A 62 10.39 5.26 -3.47
N ASN A 63 11.28 4.82 -2.59
CA ASN A 63 10.94 4.26 -1.29
C ASN A 63 10.17 5.26 -0.42
N TYR A 64 10.67 6.50 -0.26
CA TYR A 64 10.00 7.52 0.54
C TYR A 64 8.60 7.85 0.00
N THR A 65 8.45 7.99 -1.31
CA THR A 65 7.15 8.25 -1.95
C THR A 65 6.19 7.08 -1.74
N TRP A 66 6.69 5.85 -1.85
CA TRP A 66 5.93 4.63 -1.58
C TRP A 66 5.44 4.56 -0.13
N TYR A 67 6.30 4.87 0.85
CA TYR A 67 5.91 4.84 2.26
C TYR A 67 4.80 5.84 2.59
N ILE A 68 4.84 7.06 2.03
CA ILE A 68 3.74 8.02 2.18
C ILE A 68 2.44 7.41 1.63
N GLY A 69 2.51 6.76 0.48
CA GLY A 69 1.37 6.05 -0.10
C GLY A 69 0.86 4.94 0.82
N LEU A 70 1.74 4.12 1.40
CA LEU A 70 1.38 3.03 2.30
C LEU A 70 0.68 3.52 3.58
N ALA A 71 1.05 4.69 4.12
CA ALA A 71 0.33 5.29 5.24
C ALA A 71 -1.14 5.58 4.87
N ALA A 72 -1.38 6.16 3.71
CA ALA A 72 -2.73 6.38 3.20
C ALA A 72 -3.48 5.06 2.95
N PHE A 73 -2.79 4.05 2.42
CA PHE A 73 -3.35 2.71 2.23
C PHE A 73 -3.73 2.05 3.56
N GLY A 74 -2.91 2.20 4.60
CA GLY A 74 -3.21 1.72 5.94
C GLY A 74 -4.52 2.32 6.49
N ILE A 75 -4.71 3.63 6.36
CA ILE A 75 -5.96 4.30 6.74
C ILE A 75 -7.15 3.76 5.92
N HIS A 76 -6.96 3.56 4.61
CA HIS A 76 -7.98 2.92 3.77
C HIS A 76 -8.41 1.56 4.31
N LEU A 77 -7.46 0.67 4.64
CA LEU A 77 -7.74 -0.66 5.17
C LEU A 77 -8.48 -0.61 6.51
N MET A 78 -8.08 0.29 7.42
CA MET A 78 -8.78 0.48 8.68
C MET A 78 -10.26 0.88 8.47
N LEU A 79 -10.52 1.83 7.57
CA LEU A 79 -11.87 2.27 7.25
C LEU A 79 -12.70 1.17 6.60
N VAL A 80 -12.13 0.41 5.66
CA VAL A 80 -12.80 -0.73 5.02
C VAL A 80 -13.10 -1.82 6.03
N GLY A 81 -12.13 -2.20 6.88
CA GLY A 81 -12.31 -3.18 7.94
C GLY A 81 -13.43 -2.77 8.92
N TYR A 82 -13.42 -1.52 9.37
CA TYR A 82 -14.46 -0.98 10.23
C TYR A 82 -15.86 -1.05 9.60
N LEU A 83 -15.98 -0.62 8.33
CA LEU A 83 -17.25 -0.66 7.60
C LEU A 83 -17.74 -2.09 7.38
N LEU A 84 -16.85 -3.03 7.04
CA LEU A 84 -17.18 -4.45 6.89
C LEU A 84 -17.67 -5.04 8.21
N ARG A 85 -17.03 -4.71 9.32
CA ARG A 85 -17.43 -5.17 10.66
C ARG A 85 -18.83 -4.66 11.02
N ARG A 86 -19.11 -3.38 10.75
CA ARG A 86 -20.42 -2.78 11.03
C ARG A 86 -21.53 -3.24 10.10
N SER A 87 -21.21 -3.57 8.87
CA SER A 87 -22.20 -4.06 7.89
C SER A 87 -22.65 -5.49 8.16
N GLY A 88 -21.91 -6.27 8.95
CA GLY A 88 -22.14 -7.70 9.14
C GLY A 88 -22.00 -8.53 7.85
N SER A 89 -21.56 -7.93 6.75
CA SER A 89 -21.50 -8.56 5.43
C SER A 89 -20.30 -9.46 5.21
N ALA A 90 -19.26 -9.33 6.04
CA ALA A 90 -18.05 -10.16 6.03
C ALA A 90 -17.82 -10.79 7.40
N HIS A 91 -17.00 -11.86 7.41
CA HIS A 91 -16.66 -12.51 8.68
C HIS A 91 -15.89 -11.52 9.58
N ARG A 92 -16.22 -11.49 10.88
CA ARG A 92 -15.64 -10.54 11.84
C ARG A 92 -14.12 -10.61 11.90
N ILE A 93 -13.55 -11.81 11.77
CA ILE A 93 -12.09 -12.03 11.75
C ILE A 93 -11.46 -11.28 10.58
N LEU A 94 -12.02 -11.42 9.36
CA LEU A 94 -11.51 -10.71 8.18
C LEU A 94 -11.53 -9.20 8.37
N ALA A 95 -12.63 -8.66 8.87
CA ALA A 95 -12.76 -7.23 9.13
C ALA A 95 -11.73 -6.73 10.16
N THR A 96 -11.49 -7.53 11.22
CA THR A 96 -10.48 -7.19 12.24
C THR A 96 -9.06 -7.30 11.68
N LEU A 97 -8.74 -8.33 10.89
CA LEU A 97 -7.42 -8.46 10.25
C LEU A 97 -7.11 -7.27 9.35
N LEU A 98 -8.07 -6.79 8.57
CA LEU A 98 -7.89 -5.57 7.74
C LEU A 98 -7.61 -4.34 8.59
N MET A 99 -8.28 -4.18 9.75
CA MET A 99 -8.01 -3.05 10.64
C MET A 99 -6.61 -3.15 11.27
N VAL A 100 -6.20 -4.35 11.68
CA VAL A 100 -4.85 -4.60 12.23
C VAL A 100 -3.79 -4.38 11.15
N ALA A 101 -3.98 -4.90 9.95
CA ALA A 101 -3.07 -4.66 8.82
C ALA A 101 -2.94 -3.15 8.52
N GLY A 102 -4.06 -2.44 8.48
CA GLY A 102 -4.04 -0.99 8.25
C GLY A 102 -3.29 -0.22 9.33
N ALA A 103 -3.50 -0.57 10.61
CA ALA A 103 -2.75 0.02 11.72
C ALA A 103 -1.25 -0.31 11.62
N ALA A 104 -0.90 -1.55 11.28
CA ALA A 104 0.48 -1.98 11.09
C ALA A 104 1.18 -1.17 9.99
N TYR A 105 0.55 -0.95 8.84
CA TYR A 105 1.09 -0.08 7.78
C TYR A 105 1.37 1.34 8.27
N VAL A 106 0.43 1.96 9.00
CA VAL A 106 0.63 3.33 9.52
C VAL A 106 1.77 3.38 10.52
N VAL A 107 1.85 2.41 11.45
CA VAL A 107 2.91 2.34 12.45
C VAL A 107 4.27 2.13 11.79
N ASP A 108 4.38 1.19 10.86
CA ASP A 108 5.61 0.86 10.14
C ASP A 108 6.13 2.06 9.33
N THR A 109 5.28 2.68 8.51
CA THR A 109 5.66 3.84 7.69
C THR A 109 6.02 5.06 8.55
N THR A 110 5.41 5.21 9.71
CA THR A 110 5.79 6.25 10.68
C THR A 110 7.14 5.91 11.33
N ALA A 111 7.34 4.66 11.71
CA ALA A 111 8.58 4.20 12.32
C ALA A 111 9.77 4.36 11.38
N ILE A 112 9.65 3.94 10.11
CA ILE A 112 10.73 4.08 9.12
C ILE A 112 11.09 5.54 8.85
N SER A 113 10.12 6.46 9.00
CA SER A 113 10.32 7.89 8.78
C SER A 113 10.91 8.63 9.97
N LEU A 114 10.67 8.16 11.20
CA LEU A 114 11.02 8.88 12.44
C LEU A 114 12.09 8.19 13.30
N LEU A 115 12.28 6.86 13.16
CA LEU A 115 13.21 6.11 13.99
C LEU A 115 14.56 5.95 13.28
N SER A 116 15.59 6.60 13.79
CA SER A 116 16.98 6.43 13.30
C SER A 116 17.50 4.99 13.47
N THR A 117 16.92 4.23 14.40
CA THR A 117 17.28 2.83 14.70
C THR A 117 16.35 1.82 14.05
N TYR A 118 15.51 2.24 13.09
CA TYR A 118 14.54 1.37 12.41
C TYR A 118 15.14 0.08 11.87
N SER A 119 16.36 0.17 11.29
CA SER A 119 17.08 -0.99 10.72
C SER A 119 17.27 -2.13 11.71
N ASN A 120 17.41 -1.84 13.01
CA ASN A 120 17.59 -2.85 14.06
C ASN A 120 16.31 -3.68 14.30
N TYR A 121 15.15 -3.17 13.88
CA TYR A 121 13.84 -3.75 14.11
C TYR A 121 13.07 -4.02 12.80
N ALA A 122 13.73 -3.88 11.64
CA ALA A 122 13.11 -3.99 10.32
C ALA A 122 12.35 -5.32 10.13
N ASP A 123 12.94 -6.44 10.54
CA ASP A 123 12.30 -7.76 10.44
C ASP A 123 11.05 -7.87 11.31
N LEU A 124 11.04 -7.24 12.48
CA LEU A 124 9.87 -7.21 13.37
C LEU A 124 8.74 -6.41 12.72
N PHE A 125 9.03 -5.23 12.20
CA PHE A 125 8.05 -4.40 11.49
C PHE A 125 7.53 -5.09 10.24
N LEU A 126 8.42 -5.72 9.46
CA LEU A 126 8.04 -6.52 8.31
C LEU A 126 7.06 -7.64 8.68
N ALA A 127 7.34 -8.41 9.71
CA ALA A 127 6.45 -9.47 10.18
C ALA A 127 5.10 -8.92 10.68
N MET A 128 5.13 -7.79 11.41
CA MET A 128 3.94 -7.12 11.92
C MET A 128 3.00 -6.66 10.80
N VAL A 129 3.56 -6.20 9.67
CA VAL A 129 2.79 -5.79 8.49
C VAL A 129 2.40 -6.99 7.64
N ALA A 130 3.36 -7.86 7.26
CA ALA A 130 3.16 -8.91 6.26
C ALA A 130 2.11 -9.94 6.68
N LEU A 131 2.13 -10.40 7.94
CA LEU A 131 1.22 -11.44 8.39
C LEU A 131 -0.26 -11.03 8.31
N PRO A 132 -0.69 -9.90 8.91
CA PRO A 132 -2.10 -9.51 8.84
C PRO A 132 -2.51 -8.98 7.46
N SER A 133 -1.60 -8.37 6.69
CA SER A 133 -1.92 -7.83 5.37
C SER A 133 -2.14 -8.95 4.35
N VAL A 134 -1.23 -9.92 4.25
CA VAL A 134 -1.38 -11.04 3.31
C VAL A 134 -2.70 -11.78 3.57
N VAL A 135 -2.99 -12.13 4.83
CA VAL A 135 -4.22 -12.85 5.16
C VAL A 135 -5.46 -11.97 4.99
N GLY A 136 -5.39 -10.71 5.42
CA GLY A 136 -6.51 -9.77 5.36
C GLY A 136 -6.84 -9.36 3.92
N GLU A 137 -5.85 -9.01 3.12
CA GLU A 137 -6.06 -8.51 1.76
C GLU A 137 -6.45 -9.63 0.79
N LEU A 138 -5.77 -10.80 0.85
CA LEU A 138 -6.17 -11.97 0.07
C LEU A 138 -7.57 -12.46 0.50
N GLY A 139 -7.83 -12.48 1.81
CA GLY A 139 -9.15 -12.82 2.33
C GLY A 139 -10.25 -11.88 1.83
N LEU A 140 -9.97 -10.57 1.77
CA LEU A 140 -10.87 -9.57 1.19
C LEU A 140 -11.09 -9.80 -0.30
N ALA A 141 -10.03 -10.06 -1.07
CA ALA A 141 -10.12 -10.34 -2.50
C ALA A 141 -10.99 -11.57 -2.77
N ILE A 142 -10.74 -12.69 -2.07
CA ILE A 142 -11.52 -13.91 -2.19
C ILE A 142 -12.99 -13.68 -1.80
N TRP A 143 -13.23 -12.95 -0.71
CA TRP A 143 -14.59 -12.62 -0.28
C TRP A 143 -15.34 -11.79 -1.32
N LEU A 144 -14.70 -10.78 -1.92
CA LEU A 144 -15.28 -9.95 -2.97
C LEU A 144 -15.63 -10.78 -4.22
N LEU A 145 -14.72 -11.65 -4.67
CA LEU A 145 -14.95 -12.53 -5.83
C LEU A 145 -16.14 -13.47 -5.60
N ARG A 146 -16.22 -14.10 -4.42
CA ARG A 146 -17.35 -14.99 -4.06
C ARG A 146 -18.67 -14.24 -3.99
N LYS A 147 -18.66 -13.00 -3.51
CA LYS A 147 -19.86 -12.17 -3.42
C LYS A 147 -20.32 -11.69 -4.80
N ALA A 148 -19.40 -11.31 -5.67
CA ALA A 148 -19.72 -10.91 -7.05
C ALA A 148 -20.34 -12.05 -7.84
N GLY A 149 -19.80 -13.27 -7.73
CA GLY A 149 -20.36 -14.45 -8.41
C GLY A 149 -21.78 -14.83 -7.97
N LYS A 150 -22.16 -14.49 -6.73
CA LYS A 150 -23.55 -14.73 -6.24
C LYS A 150 -24.56 -13.67 -6.71
N GLN A 151 -24.12 -12.55 -7.24
CA GLN A 151 -24.96 -11.45 -7.68
C GLN A 151 -25.22 -11.43 -9.19
N GLN A 152 -24.62 -12.34 -9.97
CA GLN A 152 -24.98 -12.53 -11.36
C GLN A 152 -26.28 -13.36 -11.42
N PRO A 153 -27.43 -12.78 -11.82
CA PRO A 153 -28.56 -13.59 -12.24
C PRO A 153 -28.11 -14.40 -13.46
N ALA A 154 -28.40 -15.68 -13.48
CA ALA A 154 -28.20 -16.48 -14.68
C ALA A 154 -28.88 -15.76 -15.86
N LEU A 155 -28.07 -15.25 -16.78
CA LEU A 155 -28.57 -14.84 -18.09
C LEU A 155 -29.07 -16.12 -18.78
N ARG A 156 -30.36 -16.39 -18.64
CA ARG A 156 -31.12 -17.34 -19.44
C ARG A 156 -31.84 -16.58 -20.55
#